data_e0d3f9b88c75f7d0f75d13daf6a9f6d3
#
_entry.id   e0d3f9b88c75f7d0f75d13daf6a9f6d3
#
_cell.length_a   1.000
_cell.length_b   1.000
_cell.length_c   1.000
_cell.angle_alpha   90.00
_cell.angle_beta   90.00
_cell.angle_gamma   90.00
#
_symmetry.space_group_name_H-M   'P 1'
#
loop_
_entity.id
_entity.type
_entity.pdbx_description
1 polymer ?
#
loop_
_entity_poly.entity_id
_entity_poly.type
_entity_poly.pdbx_seq_one_letter_code
_entity_poly.pdbx_strand_id
1 'polypeptide(L)'
;MAVILASASPRRRELMEMLGVKDMKIIPAKGEEHPPAGAGPAETVKALALAKCEEVRAHCAADDVCVAADTIVWFDGHIYGKPHSKEEAAGMLSRLRGNTHEVYPGVAVAAHGRVHVEAEMTRVHFREITDAEIDTYIA
;
A
#
# COMPACT_ATOMS: atom_id res chain seq x y z
N MET A 1 2.19 18.59 -18.46
CA MET A 1 2.43 17.36 -17.67
C MET A 1 2.06 17.59 -16.22
N ALA A 2 1.28 16.71 -15.65
CA ALA A 2 0.95 16.75 -14.22
C ALA A 2 1.37 15.44 -13.56
N VAL A 3 1.71 15.50 -12.28
CA VAL A 3 1.94 14.31 -11.47
C VAL A 3 0.67 14.02 -10.68
N ILE A 4 0.18 12.81 -10.80
CA ILE A 4 -1.08 12.39 -10.17
C ILE A 4 -0.79 11.25 -9.21
N LEU A 5 -1.16 11.45 -7.96
CA LEU A 5 -1.03 10.42 -6.94
C LEU A 5 -2.37 9.69 -6.77
N ALA A 6 -2.38 8.40 -7.08
CA ALA A 6 -3.58 7.57 -6.99
C ALA A 6 -3.72 6.99 -5.58
N SER A 7 -3.79 7.85 -4.58
CA SER A 7 -3.85 7.43 -3.19
C SER A 7 -4.54 8.47 -2.33
N ALA A 8 -5.35 8.01 -1.39
CA ALA A 8 -5.95 8.87 -0.37
C ALA A 8 -5.06 9.03 0.87
N SER A 9 -3.89 8.39 0.90
CA SER A 9 -3.00 8.39 2.06
C SER A 9 -2.30 9.74 2.23
N PRO A 10 -2.53 10.48 3.32
CA PRO A 10 -1.80 11.73 3.57
C PRO A 10 -0.30 11.52 3.70
N ARG A 11 0.12 10.38 4.22
CA ARG A 11 1.55 10.07 4.39
C ARG A 11 2.25 9.92 3.04
N ARG A 12 1.62 9.26 2.06
CA ARG A 12 2.20 9.13 0.72
C ARG A 12 2.30 10.48 0.04
N ARG A 13 1.31 11.34 0.23
CA ARG A 13 1.35 12.70 -0.27
C ARG A 13 2.53 13.47 0.32
N GLU A 14 2.72 13.39 1.63
CA GLU A 14 3.84 14.04 2.30
C GLU A 14 5.19 13.53 1.78
N LEU A 15 5.33 12.23 1.58
CA LEU A 15 6.55 11.65 1.05
C LEU A 15 6.87 12.16 -0.36
N MET A 16 5.86 12.30 -1.20
CA MET A 16 6.03 12.84 -2.55
C MET A 16 6.47 14.31 -2.50
N GLU A 17 5.88 15.09 -1.62
CA GLU A 17 6.26 16.48 -1.41
C GLU A 17 7.70 16.61 -0.92
N MET A 18 8.14 15.72 -0.03
CA MET A 18 9.52 15.67 0.45
C MET A 18 10.52 15.36 -0.67
N LEU A 19 10.09 14.60 -1.68
CA LEU A 19 10.91 14.30 -2.85
C LEU A 19 10.97 15.45 -3.86
N GLY A 20 10.30 16.56 -3.56
CA GLY A 20 10.32 17.74 -4.41
C GLY A 20 9.22 17.80 -5.45
N VAL A 21 8.24 16.91 -5.38
CA VAL A 21 7.09 16.95 -6.30
C VAL A 21 6.15 18.06 -5.87
N LYS A 22 5.91 19.00 -6.77
CA LYS A 22 5.02 20.15 -6.54
C LYS A 22 3.80 20.05 -7.45
N ASP A 23 2.72 20.73 -7.07
CA ASP A 23 1.50 20.81 -7.88
C ASP A 23 0.92 19.45 -8.21
N MET A 24 1.03 18.53 -7.27
CA MET A 24 0.54 17.18 -7.43
C MET A 24 -0.97 17.13 -7.28
N LYS A 25 -1.64 16.44 -8.21
CA LYS A 25 -3.06 16.15 -8.11
C LYS A 25 -3.26 14.83 -7.37
N ILE A 26 -4.32 14.75 -6.59
CA ILE A 26 -4.66 13.53 -5.86
C ILE A 26 -5.99 13.02 -6.38
N ILE A 27 -5.95 11.82 -6.95
CA ILE A 27 -7.14 11.11 -7.45
C ILE A 27 -7.12 9.72 -6.83
N PRO A 28 -7.83 9.51 -5.72
CA PRO A 28 -7.83 8.19 -5.07
C PRO A 28 -8.44 7.12 -5.96
N ALA A 29 -7.82 5.94 -5.97
CA ALA A 29 -8.42 4.78 -6.58
C ALA A 29 -9.58 4.29 -5.70
N LYS A 30 -10.73 3.98 -6.31
CA LYS A 30 -11.97 3.63 -5.63
C LYS A 30 -12.41 2.19 -5.87
N GLY A 31 -11.78 1.50 -6.79
CA GLY A 31 -12.13 0.12 -7.12
C GLY A 31 -11.81 -0.84 -5.99
N GLU A 32 -12.49 -1.97 -6.00
CA GLU A 32 -12.22 -3.03 -5.04
C GLU A 32 -10.88 -3.69 -5.33
N GLU A 33 -10.19 -4.10 -4.29
CA GLU A 33 -8.93 -4.83 -4.45
C GLU A 33 -9.21 -6.30 -4.69
N HIS A 34 -8.62 -6.84 -5.76
CA HIS A 34 -8.75 -8.24 -6.14
C HIS A 34 -7.36 -8.88 -6.22
N PRO A 35 -6.82 -9.33 -5.08
CA PRO A 35 -5.51 -9.98 -5.10
C PRO A 35 -5.55 -11.23 -5.99
N PRO A 36 -4.52 -11.47 -6.81
CA PRO A 36 -4.48 -12.67 -7.63
C PRO A 36 -4.40 -13.94 -6.76
N ALA A 37 -5.22 -14.93 -7.09
CA ALA A 37 -5.25 -16.19 -6.36
C ALA A 37 -3.94 -16.95 -6.53
N GLY A 38 -3.41 -17.46 -5.43
CA GLY A 38 -2.19 -18.26 -5.43
C GLY A 38 -0.90 -17.49 -5.64
N ALA A 39 -0.95 -16.16 -5.71
CA ALA A 39 0.25 -15.35 -5.88
C ALA A 39 0.99 -15.17 -4.55
N GLY A 40 2.31 -15.02 -4.63
CA GLY A 40 3.11 -14.65 -3.47
C GLY A 40 2.93 -13.19 -3.08
N PRO A 41 3.51 -12.75 -1.94
CA PRO A 41 3.29 -11.40 -1.45
C PRO A 41 3.82 -10.30 -2.38
N ALA A 42 4.98 -10.48 -2.98
CA ALA A 42 5.54 -9.50 -3.91
C ALA A 42 4.65 -9.34 -5.14
N GLU A 43 4.21 -10.44 -5.73
CA GLU A 43 3.34 -10.42 -6.90
C GLU A 43 1.98 -9.82 -6.57
N THR A 44 1.46 -10.10 -5.39
CA THR A 44 0.18 -9.56 -4.93
C THR A 44 0.25 -8.03 -4.80
N VAL A 45 1.26 -7.50 -4.11
CA VAL A 45 1.34 -6.05 -3.91
C VAL A 45 1.61 -5.31 -5.22
N LYS A 46 2.38 -5.90 -6.13
CA LYS A 46 2.58 -5.35 -7.47
C LYS A 46 1.26 -5.27 -8.24
N ALA A 47 0.47 -6.33 -8.18
CA ALA A 47 -0.83 -6.38 -8.86
C ALA A 47 -1.80 -5.33 -8.30
N LEU A 48 -1.82 -5.16 -6.98
CA LEU A 48 -2.68 -4.18 -6.33
C LEU A 48 -2.27 -2.75 -6.68
N ALA A 49 -0.96 -2.45 -6.66
CA ALA A 49 -0.46 -1.13 -7.04
C ALA A 49 -0.74 -0.84 -8.51
N LEU A 50 -0.53 -1.81 -9.38
CA LEU A 50 -0.81 -1.68 -10.81
C LEU A 50 -2.29 -1.43 -11.07
N ALA A 51 -3.18 -2.15 -10.41
CA ALA A 51 -4.62 -1.99 -10.57
C ALA A 51 -5.07 -0.57 -10.19
N LYS A 52 -4.54 -0.03 -9.10
CA LYS A 52 -4.83 1.35 -8.68
C LYS A 52 -4.32 2.36 -9.71
N CYS A 53 -3.13 2.14 -10.23
CA CYS A 53 -2.53 3.00 -11.25
C CYS A 53 -3.37 2.99 -12.53
N GLU A 54 -3.77 1.82 -13.01
CA GLU A 54 -4.56 1.68 -14.23
C GLU A 54 -5.95 2.31 -14.08
N GLU A 55 -6.58 2.18 -12.93
CA GLU A 55 -7.88 2.80 -12.67
C GLU A 55 -7.80 4.32 -12.81
N VAL A 56 -6.81 4.94 -12.19
CA VAL A 56 -6.68 6.40 -12.15
C VAL A 56 -6.11 6.93 -13.47
N ARG A 57 -5.21 6.19 -14.09
CA ARG A 57 -4.61 6.54 -15.38
C ARG A 57 -5.67 6.76 -16.46
N ALA A 58 -6.79 6.05 -16.43
CA ALA A 58 -7.87 6.23 -17.38
C ALA A 58 -8.47 7.64 -17.33
N HIS A 59 -8.26 8.38 -16.25
CA HIS A 59 -8.74 9.75 -16.08
C HIS A 59 -7.63 10.79 -16.25
N CYS A 60 -6.47 10.39 -16.72
CA CYS A 60 -5.30 11.27 -16.87
C CYS A 60 -5.07 11.61 -18.33
N ALA A 61 -4.38 12.74 -18.56
CA ALA A 61 -3.91 13.09 -19.90
C ALA A 61 -2.74 12.18 -20.31
N ALA A 62 -2.49 12.10 -21.61
CA ALA A 62 -1.45 11.20 -22.14
C ALA A 62 -0.03 11.54 -21.64
N ASP A 63 0.22 12.80 -21.33
CA ASP A 63 1.53 13.24 -20.82
C ASP A 63 1.62 13.34 -19.30
N ASP A 64 0.57 12.94 -18.58
CA ASP A 64 0.59 12.91 -17.13
C ASP A 64 1.37 11.72 -16.60
N VAL A 65 1.94 11.89 -15.42
CA VAL A 65 2.61 10.82 -14.69
C VAL A 65 1.68 10.39 -13.54
N CYS A 66 1.27 9.13 -13.55
CA CYS A 66 0.42 8.57 -12.51
C CYS A 66 1.24 7.65 -11.61
N VAL A 67 1.17 7.88 -10.30
CA VAL A 67 1.88 7.10 -9.29
C VAL A 67 0.86 6.45 -8.37
N ALA A 68 0.96 5.14 -8.21
CA ALA A 68 0.15 4.39 -7.26
C ALA A 68 1.05 3.56 -6.36
N ALA A 69 0.60 3.28 -5.16
CA ALA A 69 1.33 2.44 -4.23
C ALA A 69 0.36 1.63 -3.39
N ASP A 70 0.85 0.51 -2.91
CA ASP A 70 0.13 -0.31 -1.95
C ASP A 70 1.14 -0.94 -0.99
N THR A 71 0.65 -1.43 0.12
CA THR A 71 1.48 -2.10 1.11
C THR A 71 0.69 -3.27 1.69
N ILE A 72 1.31 -4.43 1.75
CA ILE A 72 0.72 -5.58 2.39
C ILE A 72 1.65 -6.12 3.47
N VAL A 73 1.06 -6.79 4.45
CA VAL A 73 1.77 -7.52 5.49
C VAL A 73 1.62 -9.00 5.20
N TRP A 74 2.72 -9.74 5.27
CA TRP A 74 2.75 -11.18 5.05
C TRP A 74 3.23 -11.87 6.33
N PHE A 75 2.41 -12.75 6.88
CA PHE A 75 2.77 -13.50 8.06
C PHE A 75 2.09 -14.87 8.04
N ASP A 76 2.87 -15.90 8.33
CA ASP A 76 2.36 -17.27 8.45
C ASP A 76 1.55 -17.73 7.22
N GLY A 77 2.03 -17.38 6.03
CA GLY A 77 1.38 -17.75 4.78
C GLY A 77 0.12 -16.96 4.45
N HIS A 78 -0.18 -15.91 5.21
CA HIS A 78 -1.37 -15.10 5.02
C HIS A 78 -1.03 -13.64 4.72
N ILE A 79 -1.88 -13.01 3.92
CA ILE A 79 -1.78 -11.60 3.61
C ILE A 79 -2.72 -10.84 4.53
N TYR A 80 -2.19 -9.81 5.19
CA TYR A 80 -2.97 -8.88 6.00
C TYR A 80 -2.99 -7.53 5.31
N GLY A 81 -4.16 -7.09 4.91
CA GLY A 81 -4.35 -5.75 4.38
C GLY A 81 -4.68 -4.77 5.49
N LYS A 82 -5.19 -3.60 5.08
CA LYS A 82 -5.60 -2.58 6.02
C LYS A 82 -6.79 -3.06 6.86
N PRO A 83 -6.74 -2.95 8.20
CA PRO A 83 -7.88 -3.35 9.03
C PRO A 83 -9.09 -2.43 8.80
N HIS A 84 -10.28 -3.01 8.80
CA HIS A 84 -11.52 -2.30 8.58
C HIS A 84 -12.25 -1.94 9.89
N SER A 85 -11.73 -2.40 11.01
CA SER A 85 -12.30 -2.14 12.33
C SER A 85 -11.23 -2.20 13.39
N LYS A 86 -11.54 -1.70 14.59
CA LYS A 86 -10.63 -1.79 15.74
C LYS A 86 -10.43 -3.24 16.16
N GLU A 87 -11.46 -4.06 16.05
CA GLU A 87 -11.40 -5.49 16.37
C GLU A 87 -10.46 -6.23 15.42
N GLU A 88 -10.52 -5.92 14.13
CA GLU A 88 -9.56 -6.48 13.15
C GLU A 88 -8.13 -6.05 13.45
N ALA A 89 -7.93 -4.77 13.77
CA ALA A 89 -6.60 -4.25 14.12
C ALA A 89 -6.04 -4.95 15.37
N ALA A 90 -6.86 -5.14 16.39
CA ALA A 90 -6.45 -5.85 17.60
C ALA A 90 -6.11 -7.30 17.31
N GLY A 91 -6.89 -7.96 16.48
CA GLY A 91 -6.63 -9.35 16.07
C GLY A 91 -5.31 -9.49 15.32
N MET A 92 -5.03 -8.56 14.41
CA MET A 92 -3.77 -8.55 13.67
C MET A 92 -2.58 -8.37 14.60
N LEU A 93 -2.62 -7.38 15.50
CA LEU A 93 -1.55 -7.13 16.45
C LEU A 93 -1.35 -8.31 17.40
N SER A 94 -2.42 -8.98 17.82
CA SER A 94 -2.34 -10.17 18.65
C SER A 94 -1.62 -11.33 17.97
N ARG A 95 -1.75 -11.44 16.65
CA ARG A 95 -1.05 -12.48 15.89
C ARG A 95 0.40 -12.12 15.62
N LEU A 96 0.69 -10.83 15.41
CA LEU A 96 2.02 -10.37 15.03
C LEU A 96 2.95 -10.18 16.23
N ARG A 97 2.41 -9.95 17.42
CA ARG A 97 3.23 -9.70 18.61
C ARG A 97 4.16 -10.87 18.91
N GLY A 98 5.40 -10.55 19.25
CA GLY A 98 6.43 -11.55 19.52
C GLY A 98 6.93 -12.30 18.29
N ASN A 99 6.49 -11.94 17.11
CA ASN A 99 6.82 -12.63 15.86
C ASN A 99 7.48 -11.71 14.86
N THR A 100 8.09 -12.33 13.85
CA THR A 100 8.65 -11.61 12.71
C THR A 100 7.71 -11.76 11.52
N HIS A 101 7.34 -10.65 10.92
CA HIS A 101 6.53 -10.66 9.70
C HIS A 101 7.24 -9.89 8.59
N GLU A 102 6.71 -9.97 7.38
CA GLU A 102 7.26 -9.27 6.23
C GLU A 102 6.28 -8.19 5.78
N VAL A 103 6.82 -7.04 5.41
CA VAL A 103 6.05 -5.93 4.84
C VAL A 103 6.51 -5.73 3.40
N TYR A 104 5.57 -5.71 2.48
CA TYR A 104 5.84 -5.55 1.05
C TYR A 104 5.20 -4.26 0.56
N PRO A 105 5.97 -3.17 0.43
CA PRO A 105 5.51 -2.00 -0.31
C PRO A 105 5.65 -2.24 -1.81
N GLY A 106 4.65 -1.82 -2.56
CA GLY A 106 4.65 -1.88 -4.01
C GLY A 106 4.33 -0.52 -4.62
N VAL A 107 4.97 -0.19 -5.72
CA VAL A 107 4.79 1.08 -6.42
C VAL A 107 4.60 0.81 -7.91
N ALA A 108 3.63 1.51 -8.51
CA ALA A 108 3.41 1.50 -9.94
C ALA A 108 3.48 2.94 -10.46
N VAL A 109 4.22 3.15 -11.54
CA VAL A 109 4.35 4.46 -12.18
C VAL A 109 3.99 4.30 -13.65
N ALA A 110 3.03 5.08 -14.11
CA ALA A 110 2.63 5.10 -15.53
C ALA A 110 2.97 6.47 -16.12
N ALA A 111 3.71 6.47 -17.22
CA ALA A 111 4.11 7.68 -17.91
C ALA A 111 4.39 7.37 -19.39
N HIS A 112 3.92 8.22 -20.29
CA HIS A 112 4.24 8.13 -21.72
C HIS A 112 3.96 6.75 -22.34
N GLY A 113 2.84 6.15 -21.96
CA GLY A 113 2.44 4.83 -22.46
C GLY A 113 3.18 3.65 -21.86
N ARG A 114 4.04 3.89 -20.88
CA ARG A 114 4.80 2.84 -20.19
C ARG A 114 4.37 2.75 -18.74
N VAL A 115 4.45 1.54 -18.19
CA VAL A 115 4.16 1.29 -16.78
C VAL A 115 5.33 0.53 -16.17
N HIS A 116 5.80 1.02 -15.03
CA HIS A 116 6.83 0.37 -14.27
C HIS A 116 6.28 -0.01 -12.91
N VAL A 117 6.52 -1.24 -12.46
CA VAL A 117 6.01 -1.74 -11.18
C VAL A 117 7.15 -2.39 -10.42
N GLU A 118 7.31 -2.04 -9.17
CA GLU A 118 8.31 -2.63 -8.28
C GLU A 118 7.71 -2.94 -6.92
N ALA A 119 8.30 -3.91 -6.24
CA ALA A 119 8.00 -4.23 -4.85
C ALA A 119 9.29 -4.52 -4.10
N GLU A 120 9.29 -4.21 -2.82
CA GLU A 120 10.39 -4.52 -1.93
C GLU A 120 9.88 -5.37 -0.76
N MET A 121 10.78 -5.83 0.07
CA MET A 121 10.44 -6.60 1.27
C MET A 121 11.24 -6.09 2.44
N THR A 122 10.56 -5.88 3.56
CA THR A 122 11.18 -5.52 4.84
C THR A 122 10.70 -6.49 5.89
N ARG A 123 11.61 -7.05 6.66
CA ARG A 123 11.27 -7.87 7.82
C ARG A 123 11.11 -6.99 9.04
N VAL A 124 10.02 -7.20 9.76
CA VAL A 124 9.70 -6.45 10.97
C VAL A 124 9.50 -7.45 12.11
N HIS A 125 10.23 -7.27 13.18
CA HIS A 125 10.05 -8.07 14.39
C HIS A 125 9.30 -7.25 15.42
N PHE A 126 8.12 -7.73 15.81
CA PHE A 126 7.37 -7.12 16.90
C PHE A 126 7.81 -7.76 18.22
N ARG A 127 8.13 -6.92 19.22
CA ARG A 127 8.32 -7.41 20.57
C ARG A 127 7.01 -7.97 21.13
N GLU A 128 7.08 -8.68 22.23
CA GLU A 128 5.88 -9.06 22.96
C GLU A 128 5.20 -7.78 23.47
N ILE A 129 3.95 -7.59 23.07
CA ILE A 129 3.11 -6.48 23.53
C ILE A 129 1.92 -7.03 24.28
N THR A 130 1.48 -6.30 25.31
CA THR A 130 0.35 -6.71 26.13
C THR A 130 -0.97 -6.34 25.47
N ASP A 131 -2.04 -6.96 25.90
CA ASP A 131 -3.39 -6.61 25.44
C ASP A 131 -3.70 -5.14 25.74
N ALA A 132 -3.24 -4.61 26.88
CA ALA A 132 -3.43 -3.21 27.23
C ALA A 132 -2.68 -2.28 26.26
N GLU A 133 -1.48 -2.65 25.82
CA GLU A 133 -0.72 -1.89 24.83
C GLU A 133 -1.43 -1.89 23.47
N ILE A 134 -1.99 -3.02 23.07
CA ILE A 134 -2.78 -3.11 21.84
C ILE A 134 -3.99 -2.17 21.91
N ASP A 135 -4.73 -2.23 23.00
CA ASP A 135 -5.91 -1.37 23.20
C ASP A 135 -5.55 0.11 23.12
N THR A 136 -4.44 0.49 23.72
CA THR A 136 -3.94 1.87 23.69
C THR A 136 -3.59 2.31 22.26
N TYR A 137 -2.93 1.45 21.51
CA TYR A 137 -2.48 1.76 20.16
C TYR A 137 -3.64 1.98 19.19
N ILE A 138 -4.68 1.16 19.29
CA ILE A 138 -5.82 1.21 18.36
C ILE A 138 -6.91 2.20 18.78
N ALA A 139 -6.80 2.77 19.97
CA ALA A 139 -7.79 3.72 20.49
C ALA A 139 -7.87 5.01 19.67
#